data_3b7cc6f2381cc8deaaa2d7a24346b5c6
#
_entry.id   3b7cc6f2381cc8deaaa2d7a24346b5c6
#
_cell.length_a   1.000
_cell.length_b   1.000
_cell.length_c   1.000
_cell.angle_alpha   90.00
_cell.angle_beta   90.00
_cell.angle_gamma   90.00
#
_symmetry.space_group_name_H-M   'P 1'
#
loop_
_entity.id
_entity.type
_entity.pdbx_description
1 polymer ?
#
loop_
_entity_poly.entity_id
_entity_poly.type
_entity_poly.pdbx_seq_one_letter_code
_entity_poly.pdbx_strand_id
1 'polypeptide(L)'
;MLGAFLLPAFSFSAVSPPTDLPLPDNKAELKSYIQSTVSGRWISGCFGMVRNSGKRFHEGWDIRASKRAGQGKVSDRVYSVYGGKVVHVARENNGSYGKYVVIEHQNSNICFYSLYAHLNEIFPEINNCVSVSSGTPIGIMGNTSSVYQIKPGFEHLHFEVGLQLGEVSFSRWYEKSFPPHDKNLHASWNGLNLAGTDPGDFFREARNQHSDFFLRVLDNTPTAFSVTVPVSRVPEIVKKSPGLLLKAEENLNPIGWKILFSWSGLPKKFIPIFDLKDFDSVKVENVSEKYIHKSVSRGMIVYKNGVYGIGKNLANTLEIIFGVSF
;
A
#
# COMPACT_ATOMS: atom_id res chain seq x y z
N MET A 1 -19.42 0.83 47.23
CA MET A 1 -19.94 0.72 45.85
C MET A 1 -18.76 0.73 44.90
N LEU A 2 -18.34 -0.44 44.39
CA LEU A 2 -17.31 -0.54 43.35
C LEU A 2 -18.01 -0.32 42.01
N GLY A 3 -17.66 0.82 41.37
CA GLY A 3 -18.06 1.10 39.99
C GLY A 3 -17.28 0.21 39.04
N ALA A 4 -17.94 -0.76 38.38
CA ALA A 4 -17.35 -1.51 37.30
C ALA A 4 -17.16 -0.58 36.10
N PHE A 5 -15.91 -0.25 35.77
CA PHE A 5 -15.57 0.34 34.47
C PHE A 5 -15.78 -0.73 33.39
N LEU A 6 -16.90 -0.63 32.69
CA LEU A 6 -17.11 -1.34 31.43
C LEU A 6 -16.13 -0.76 30.42
N LEU A 7 -15.07 -1.50 30.11
CA LEU A 7 -14.25 -1.26 28.92
C LEU A 7 -15.19 -1.40 27.70
N PRO A 8 -15.15 -0.49 26.72
CA PRO A 8 -15.94 -0.63 25.52
C PRO A 8 -15.55 -1.94 24.83
N ALA A 9 -16.54 -2.82 24.60
CA ALA A 9 -16.35 -4.00 23.79
C ALA A 9 -15.85 -3.53 22.41
N PHE A 10 -14.62 -3.90 22.05
CA PHE A 10 -14.13 -3.76 20.69
C PHE A 10 -15.03 -4.62 19.80
N SER A 11 -16.03 -4.01 19.19
CA SER A 11 -16.76 -4.66 18.11
C SER A 11 -15.75 -4.84 16.97
N PHE A 12 -15.51 -6.08 16.56
CA PHE A 12 -14.73 -6.36 15.37
C PHE A 12 -15.38 -5.61 14.21
N SER A 13 -14.71 -4.55 13.73
CA SER A 13 -15.21 -3.77 12.62
C SER A 13 -15.11 -4.63 11.37
N ALA A 14 -16.26 -5.07 10.85
CA ALA A 14 -16.29 -5.77 9.57
C ALA A 14 -15.72 -4.87 8.48
N VAL A 15 -14.97 -5.43 7.52
CA VAL A 15 -14.48 -4.69 6.36
C VAL A 15 -15.65 -4.43 5.40
N SER A 16 -15.80 -3.17 4.96
CA SER A 16 -16.84 -2.74 4.02
C SER A 16 -16.31 -2.69 2.59
N PRO A 17 -17.16 -2.87 1.56
CA PRO A 17 -16.80 -2.55 0.19
C PRO A 17 -16.39 -1.08 0.05
N PRO A 18 -15.39 -0.75 -0.81
CA PRO A 18 -14.95 0.62 -0.99
C PRO A 18 -15.89 1.47 -1.86
N THR A 19 -16.88 0.84 -2.51
CA THR A 19 -17.89 1.49 -3.37
C THR A 19 -19.27 0.88 -3.15
N ASP A 20 -20.28 1.37 -3.87
CA ASP A 20 -21.63 0.82 -3.86
C ASP A 20 -21.74 -0.60 -4.50
N LEU A 21 -20.67 -1.07 -5.16
CA LEU A 21 -20.61 -2.42 -5.70
C LEU A 21 -20.28 -3.44 -4.60
N PRO A 22 -20.91 -4.61 -4.56
CA PRO A 22 -20.50 -5.69 -3.67
C PRO A 22 -19.10 -6.19 -4.05
N LEU A 23 -18.36 -6.67 -3.05
CA LEU A 23 -17.04 -7.27 -3.29
C LEU A 23 -17.17 -8.55 -4.13
N PRO A 24 -16.31 -8.75 -5.13
CA PRO A 24 -16.36 -9.93 -5.98
C PRO A 24 -15.94 -11.19 -5.21
N ASP A 25 -16.67 -12.30 -5.41
CA ASP A 25 -16.40 -13.59 -4.78
C ASP A 25 -15.60 -14.53 -5.69
N ASN A 26 -15.63 -14.26 -6.99
CA ASN A 26 -14.96 -15.10 -7.98
C ASN A 26 -14.39 -14.27 -9.14
N LYS A 27 -13.63 -14.93 -10.02
CA LYS A 27 -12.95 -14.27 -11.16
C LYS A 27 -13.92 -13.63 -12.15
N ALA A 28 -15.11 -14.17 -12.35
CA ALA A 28 -16.10 -13.62 -13.29
C ALA A 28 -16.66 -12.29 -12.76
N GLU A 29 -16.97 -12.25 -11.48
CA GLU A 29 -17.39 -11.05 -10.77
C GLU A 29 -16.25 -10.02 -10.71
N LEU A 30 -15.02 -10.44 -10.41
CA LEU A 30 -13.85 -9.55 -10.44
C LEU A 30 -13.69 -8.91 -11.82
N LYS A 31 -13.87 -9.66 -12.92
CA LYS A 31 -13.82 -9.11 -14.27
C LYS A 31 -14.88 -8.02 -14.50
N SER A 32 -16.07 -8.18 -13.93
CA SER A 32 -17.14 -7.17 -14.02
C SER A 32 -16.95 -6.01 -13.05
N TYR A 33 -16.20 -6.20 -11.99
CA TYR A 33 -15.90 -5.21 -10.94
C TYR A 33 -14.79 -4.23 -11.36
N ILE A 34 -13.82 -4.71 -12.14
CA ILE A 34 -12.62 -3.95 -12.52
C ILE A 34 -12.90 -3.08 -13.76
N GLN A 35 -12.44 -1.83 -13.72
CA GLN A 35 -12.37 -0.92 -14.85
C GLN A 35 -11.12 -1.21 -15.66
N SER A 36 -11.29 -1.61 -16.92
CA SER A 36 -10.15 -1.73 -17.84
C SER A 36 -9.60 -0.37 -18.25
N THR A 37 -8.33 -0.32 -18.63
CA THR A 37 -7.75 0.81 -19.37
C THR A 37 -8.33 0.84 -20.80
N VAL A 38 -7.95 1.86 -21.57
CA VAL A 38 -8.28 1.97 -23.01
C VAL A 38 -7.86 0.75 -23.85
N SER A 39 -7.02 -0.12 -23.32
CA SER A 39 -6.65 -1.40 -23.97
C SER A 39 -7.78 -2.40 -24.06
N GLY A 40 -8.88 -2.21 -23.34
CA GLY A 40 -10.02 -3.13 -23.26
C GLY A 40 -9.73 -4.41 -22.45
N ARG A 41 -8.49 -4.64 -22.03
CA ARG A 41 -8.11 -5.81 -21.21
C ARG A 41 -8.48 -5.55 -19.76
N TRP A 42 -9.48 -6.28 -19.23
CA TRP A 42 -9.96 -6.07 -17.86
C TRP A 42 -8.84 -6.18 -16.81
N ILE A 43 -7.90 -7.13 -17.01
CA ILE A 43 -6.77 -7.34 -16.11
C ILE A 43 -5.87 -6.09 -15.97
N SER A 44 -5.95 -5.13 -16.93
CA SER A 44 -5.16 -3.89 -16.84
C SER A 44 -5.54 -2.99 -15.67
N GLY A 45 -6.72 -3.18 -15.07
CA GLY A 45 -7.15 -2.51 -13.85
C GLY A 45 -6.84 -3.26 -12.56
N CYS A 46 -6.21 -4.45 -12.63
CA CYS A 46 -5.84 -5.23 -11.46
C CYS A 46 -4.47 -4.81 -10.89
N PHE A 47 -4.27 -5.10 -9.61
CA PHE A 47 -2.99 -4.97 -8.93
C PHE A 47 -1.88 -5.77 -9.64
N GLY A 48 -0.68 -5.20 -9.67
CA GLY A 48 0.50 -5.87 -10.22
C GLY A 48 0.60 -5.88 -11.73
N MET A 49 -0.35 -5.28 -12.44
CA MET A 49 -0.26 -5.17 -13.89
C MET A 49 0.77 -4.13 -14.29
N VAL A 50 1.64 -4.53 -15.21
CA VAL A 50 2.64 -3.65 -15.78
C VAL A 50 2.13 -3.01 -17.05
N ARG A 51 2.07 -1.69 -17.06
CA ARG A 51 1.53 -0.85 -18.15
C ARG A 51 2.68 -0.12 -18.86
N ASN A 52 2.38 0.50 -20.00
CA ASN A 52 3.30 1.38 -20.72
C ASN A 52 4.64 0.71 -21.04
N SER A 53 4.60 -0.50 -21.62
CA SER A 53 5.79 -1.26 -22.03
C SER A 53 6.80 -1.49 -20.89
N GLY A 54 6.31 -1.85 -19.72
CA GLY A 54 7.16 -2.19 -18.57
C GLY A 54 7.46 -1.03 -17.62
N LYS A 55 6.99 0.19 -17.93
CA LYS A 55 7.39 1.41 -17.20
C LYS A 55 6.52 1.71 -15.97
N ARG A 56 5.28 1.23 -15.92
CA ARG A 56 4.32 1.55 -14.85
C ARG A 56 3.73 0.29 -14.24
N PHE A 57 4.02 0.06 -12.99
CA PHE A 57 3.36 -0.93 -12.15
C PHE A 57 2.03 -0.37 -11.65
N HIS A 58 0.99 -1.19 -11.52
CA HIS A 58 -0.31 -0.79 -10.98
C HIS A 58 -0.44 -1.22 -9.52
N GLU A 59 -0.53 -0.26 -8.63
CA GLU A 59 -0.42 -0.42 -7.19
C GLU A 59 -1.72 -0.86 -6.50
N GLY A 60 -2.85 -0.87 -7.22
CA GLY A 60 -4.16 -1.16 -6.63
C GLY A 60 -5.14 -1.79 -7.60
N TRP A 61 -6.42 -1.63 -7.31
CA TRP A 61 -7.53 -1.95 -8.21
C TRP A 61 -8.16 -0.68 -8.77
N ASP A 62 -8.44 -0.66 -10.07
CA ASP A 62 -9.30 0.33 -10.70
C ASP A 62 -10.75 -0.23 -10.67
N ILE A 63 -11.57 0.22 -9.74
CA ILE A 63 -12.94 -0.26 -9.53
C ILE A 63 -13.89 0.58 -10.38
N ARG A 64 -14.69 -0.08 -11.21
CA ARG A 64 -15.57 0.62 -12.17
C ARG A 64 -16.70 1.39 -11.50
N ALA A 65 -17.18 2.43 -12.18
CA ALA A 65 -18.41 3.10 -11.83
C ALA A 65 -19.64 2.22 -12.20
N SER A 66 -20.64 2.21 -11.33
CA SER A 66 -21.88 1.46 -11.48
C SER A 66 -23.11 2.35 -11.58
N LYS A 67 -23.08 3.54 -11.02
CA LYS A 67 -24.21 4.47 -10.94
C LYS A 67 -23.93 5.76 -11.72
N ARG A 68 -24.94 6.19 -12.48
CA ARG A 68 -24.89 7.45 -13.21
C ARG A 68 -26.15 8.26 -12.92
N ALA A 69 -25.95 9.51 -12.52
CA ALA A 69 -26.99 10.52 -12.38
C ALA A 69 -27.26 11.24 -13.71
N GLY A 70 -28.07 12.28 -13.71
CA GLY A 70 -28.38 13.08 -14.91
C GLY A 70 -27.13 13.47 -15.71
N GLN A 71 -27.25 13.50 -17.03
CA GLN A 71 -26.16 13.75 -17.99
C GLN A 71 -25.03 12.72 -17.94
N GLY A 72 -25.28 11.52 -17.40
CA GLY A 72 -24.28 10.44 -17.32
C GLY A 72 -23.17 10.65 -16.30
N LYS A 73 -23.27 11.64 -15.40
CA LYS A 73 -22.30 11.89 -14.33
C LYS A 73 -22.28 10.73 -13.34
N VAL A 74 -21.08 10.24 -13.00
CA VAL A 74 -20.90 9.19 -12.01
C VAL A 74 -21.36 9.67 -10.64
N SER A 75 -22.08 8.81 -9.91
CA SER A 75 -22.64 9.10 -8.59
C SER A 75 -22.37 8.01 -7.55
N ASP A 76 -21.50 7.05 -7.86
CA ASP A 76 -21.06 6.04 -6.90
C ASP A 76 -20.39 6.70 -5.70
N ARG A 77 -20.85 6.36 -4.50
CA ARG A 77 -20.18 6.76 -3.27
C ARG A 77 -18.94 5.92 -3.04
N VAL A 78 -17.97 6.52 -2.40
CA VAL A 78 -16.75 5.87 -1.95
C VAL A 78 -16.76 5.81 -0.42
N TYR A 79 -16.39 4.65 0.13
CA TYR A 79 -16.49 4.36 1.55
C TYR A 79 -15.15 3.93 2.12
N SER A 80 -14.90 4.27 3.39
CA SER A 80 -13.79 3.70 4.16
C SER A 80 -13.98 2.19 4.32
N VAL A 81 -12.98 1.40 3.90
CA VAL A 81 -13.05 -0.07 3.99
C VAL A 81 -12.95 -0.60 5.42
N TYR A 82 -12.32 0.15 6.32
CA TYR A 82 -12.09 -0.24 7.72
C TYR A 82 -12.07 0.98 8.63
N GLY A 83 -12.23 0.78 9.93
CA GLY A 83 -12.12 1.86 10.91
C GLY A 83 -10.68 2.40 10.95
N GLY A 84 -10.52 3.73 11.00
CA GLY A 84 -9.20 4.34 10.97
C GLY A 84 -9.21 5.86 11.14
N LYS A 85 -8.08 6.45 10.85
CA LYS A 85 -7.86 7.90 10.91
C LYS A 85 -7.50 8.44 9.53
N VAL A 86 -8.19 9.47 9.07
CA VAL A 86 -7.83 10.20 7.85
C VAL A 86 -6.46 10.87 8.07
N VAL A 87 -5.48 10.54 7.25
CA VAL A 87 -4.10 11.02 7.38
C VAL A 87 -3.65 11.91 6.23
N HIS A 88 -4.39 11.89 5.12
CA HIS A 88 -4.13 12.78 3.99
C HIS A 88 -5.40 13.05 3.17
N VAL A 89 -5.61 14.30 2.80
CA VAL A 89 -6.73 14.74 1.95
C VAL A 89 -6.19 15.71 0.90
N ALA A 90 -6.29 15.34 -0.37
CA ALA A 90 -6.01 16.22 -1.51
C ALA A 90 -7.32 16.62 -2.19
N ARG A 91 -7.83 17.82 -1.88
CA ARG A 91 -9.09 18.34 -2.44
C ARG A 91 -8.95 18.91 -3.85
N GLU A 92 -7.73 19.26 -4.24
CA GLU A 92 -7.37 19.68 -5.59
C GLU A 92 -6.71 18.54 -6.36
N ASN A 93 -6.68 18.67 -7.70
CA ASN A 93 -5.99 17.71 -8.54
C ASN A 93 -4.50 17.65 -8.22
N ASN A 94 -4.03 16.52 -7.67
CA ASN A 94 -2.67 16.34 -7.22
C ASN A 94 -2.04 15.08 -7.87
N GLY A 95 -1.11 15.31 -8.78
CA GLY A 95 -0.37 14.25 -9.48
C GLY A 95 -1.29 13.25 -10.20
N SER A 96 -0.83 12.02 -10.29
CA SER A 96 -1.58 10.93 -10.91
C SER A 96 -2.82 10.51 -10.14
N TYR A 97 -2.88 10.74 -8.83
CA TYR A 97 -4.03 10.38 -7.99
C TYR A 97 -5.23 11.33 -8.13
N GLY A 98 -5.01 12.57 -8.61
CA GLY A 98 -6.07 13.57 -8.67
C GLY A 98 -6.53 14.00 -7.29
N LYS A 99 -7.84 14.07 -7.05
CA LYS A 99 -8.39 14.24 -5.70
C LYS A 99 -8.39 12.87 -5.01
N TYR A 100 -7.84 12.81 -3.80
CA TYR A 100 -7.74 11.52 -3.10
C TYR A 100 -7.71 11.67 -1.58
N VAL A 101 -8.02 10.58 -0.90
CA VAL A 101 -7.98 10.44 0.55
C VAL A 101 -7.11 9.24 0.91
N VAL A 102 -6.32 9.37 1.97
CA VAL A 102 -5.62 8.25 2.61
C VAL A 102 -6.12 8.10 4.04
N ILE A 103 -6.45 6.87 4.41
CA ILE A 103 -6.87 6.50 5.75
C ILE A 103 -5.86 5.49 6.29
N GLU A 104 -5.36 5.77 7.49
CA GLU A 104 -4.50 4.85 8.23
C GLU A 104 -5.34 4.03 9.19
N HIS A 105 -5.06 2.74 9.23
CA HIS A 105 -5.78 1.76 10.00
C HIS A 105 -4.85 1.02 10.95
N GLN A 106 -5.40 0.54 12.06
CA GLN A 106 -4.71 -0.35 12.98
C GLN A 106 -5.44 -1.70 13.03
N ASN A 107 -4.74 -2.78 12.68
CA ASN A 107 -5.25 -4.13 12.84
C ASN A 107 -4.28 -4.96 13.67
N SER A 108 -4.66 -5.27 14.92
CA SER A 108 -3.74 -5.83 15.90
C SER A 108 -2.49 -4.96 16.04
N ASN A 109 -1.31 -5.50 15.77
CA ASN A 109 -0.02 -4.82 15.85
C ASN A 109 0.56 -4.44 14.47
N ILE A 110 -0.30 -4.31 13.45
CA ILE A 110 0.04 -3.81 12.11
C ILE A 110 -0.72 -2.53 11.82
N CYS A 111 0.00 -1.49 11.46
CA CYS A 111 -0.52 -0.27 10.89
C CYS A 111 -0.48 -0.36 9.36
N PHE A 112 -1.61 -0.19 8.68
CA PHE A 112 -1.71 -0.25 7.23
C PHE A 112 -2.52 0.94 6.71
N TYR A 113 -2.43 1.25 5.43
CA TYR A 113 -3.21 2.31 4.80
C TYR A 113 -4.21 1.77 3.79
N SER A 114 -5.26 2.56 3.54
CA SER A 114 -6.07 2.51 2.33
C SER A 114 -6.05 3.87 1.63
N LEU A 115 -5.98 3.86 0.29
CA LEU A 115 -5.94 5.05 -0.56
C LEU A 115 -7.07 4.99 -1.58
N TYR A 116 -7.77 6.11 -1.73
CA TYR A 116 -8.96 6.28 -2.56
C TYR A 116 -8.75 7.46 -3.51
N ALA A 117 -8.43 7.19 -4.76
CA ALA A 117 -8.03 8.21 -5.73
C ALA A 117 -9.04 8.39 -6.88
N HIS A 118 -8.80 9.42 -7.69
CA HIS A 118 -9.63 9.88 -8.80
C HIS A 118 -11.03 10.37 -8.38
N LEU A 119 -11.16 10.84 -7.12
CA LEU A 119 -12.45 11.31 -6.61
C LEU A 119 -12.92 12.57 -7.36
N ASN A 120 -14.21 12.66 -7.64
CA ASN A 120 -14.81 13.90 -8.11
C ASN A 120 -15.05 14.89 -6.96
N GLU A 121 -15.48 14.35 -5.81
CA GLU A 121 -15.81 15.09 -4.61
C GLU A 121 -15.29 14.34 -3.37
N ILE A 122 -14.77 15.09 -2.40
CA ILE A 122 -14.45 14.62 -1.04
C ILE A 122 -15.40 15.36 -0.11
N PHE A 123 -16.15 14.61 0.72
CA PHE A 123 -17.15 15.22 1.58
C PHE A 123 -16.51 16.20 2.59
N PRO A 124 -17.20 17.30 2.93
CA PRO A 124 -16.62 18.37 3.74
C PRO A 124 -16.14 17.93 5.12
N GLU A 125 -16.80 16.92 5.72
CA GLU A 125 -16.45 16.34 7.01
C GLU A 125 -15.16 15.51 7.00
N ILE A 126 -14.70 15.08 5.83
CA ILE A 126 -13.48 14.27 5.68
C ILE A 126 -12.26 15.18 5.65
N ASN A 127 -11.60 15.31 6.77
CA ASN A 127 -10.42 16.14 6.97
C ASN A 127 -9.31 15.36 7.68
N ASN A 128 -8.07 15.84 7.57
CA ASN A 128 -6.95 15.25 8.29
C ASN A 128 -7.27 15.13 9.80
N CYS A 129 -6.84 14.03 10.38
CA CYS A 129 -7.05 13.66 11.78
C CYS A 129 -8.47 13.25 12.17
N VAL A 130 -9.44 13.26 11.26
CA VAL A 130 -10.79 12.74 11.53
C VAL A 130 -10.75 11.21 11.62
N SER A 131 -11.42 10.66 12.65
CA SER A 131 -11.63 9.22 12.77
C SER A 131 -12.87 8.81 11.98
N VAL A 132 -12.77 7.70 11.26
CA VAL A 132 -13.86 7.12 10.48
C VAL A 132 -14.07 5.67 10.86
N SER A 133 -15.30 5.19 10.76
CA SER A 133 -15.65 3.79 10.89
C SER A 133 -15.63 3.10 9.51
N SER A 134 -15.59 1.77 9.50
CA SER A 134 -15.86 1.00 8.29
C SER A 134 -17.22 1.37 7.70
N GLY A 135 -17.30 1.57 6.38
CA GLY A 135 -18.52 2.00 5.69
C GLY A 135 -18.84 3.50 5.80
N THR A 136 -17.99 4.32 6.46
CA THR A 136 -18.17 5.77 6.44
C THR A 136 -18.02 6.29 5.01
N PRO A 137 -19.01 7.03 4.45
CA PRO A 137 -18.88 7.63 3.13
C PRO A 137 -17.83 8.75 3.16
N ILE A 138 -16.90 8.74 2.21
CA ILE A 138 -15.78 9.69 2.15
C ILE A 138 -15.83 10.63 0.96
N GLY A 139 -16.56 10.26 -0.10
CA GLY A 139 -16.66 11.08 -1.29
C GLY A 139 -17.44 10.41 -2.42
N ILE A 140 -17.33 11.00 -3.60
CA ILE A 140 -17.93 10.52 -4.86
C ILE A 140 -16.82 10.14 -5.82
N MET A 141 -16.93 8.96 -6.45
CA MET A 141 -16.04 8.50 -7.50
C MET A 141 -16.00 9.48 -8.68
N GLY A 142 -14.88 9.55 -9.38
CA GLY A 142 -14.70 10.45 -10.51
C GLY A 142 -13.64 10.01 -11.50
N ASN A 143 -12.96 11.00 -12.08
CA ASN A 143 -11.92 10.83 -13.08
C ASN A 143 -10.83 11.90 -12.97
N THR A 144 -10.57 12.40 -11.77
CA THR A 144 -9.59 13.47 -11.55
C THR A 144 -8.15 12.97 -11.66
N SER A 145 -7.30 13.73 -12.31
CA SER A 145 -5.84 13.56 -12.39
C SER A 145 -5.25 14.84 -12.96
N SER A 146 -4.06 15.28 -12.51
CA SER A 146 -3.35 16.41 -13.11
C SER A 146 -2.26 15.99 -14.10
N VAL A 147 -2.02 14.69 -14.25
CA VAL A 147 -0.94 14.15 -15.11
C VAL A 147 -1.48 13.59 -16.43
N TYR A 148 -2.68 13.03 -16.43
CA TYR A 148 -3.32 12.45 -17.62
C TYR A 148 -4.83 12.59 -17.55
N GLN A 149 -5.48 12.55 -18.70
CA GLN A 149 -6.94 12.61 -18.80
C GLN A 149 -7.55 11.21 -18.69
N ILE A 150 -8.43 11.01 -17.70
CA ILE A 150 -9.34 9.86 -17.67
C ILE A 150 -10.60 10.26 -18.46
N LYS A 151 -10.82 9.61 -19.58
CA LYS A 151 -11.91 9.94 -20.50
C LYS A 151 -13.28 9.63 -19.87
N PRO A 152 -14.34 10.34 -20.26
CA PRO A 152 -15.72 9.95 -19.93
C PRO A 152 -16.00 8.49 -20.33
N GLY A 153 -16.65 7.74 -19.44
CA GLY A 153 -16.88 6.30 -19.61
C GLY A 153 -15.80 5.41 -18.97
N PHE A 154 -14.67 6.00 -18.53
CA PHE A 154 -13.59 5.30 -17.83
C PHE A 154 -13.42 5.77 -16.40
N GLU A 155 -14.41 6.46 -15.83
CA GLU A 155 -14.42 6.84 -14.43
C GLU A 155 -14.28 5.58 -13.56
N HIS A 156 -13.45 5.68 -12.52
CA HIS A 156 -13.18 4.57 -11.63
C HIS A 156 -12.64 5.06 -10.28
N LEU A 157 -12.75 4.23 -9.27
CA LEU A 157 -11.98 4.40 -8.04
C LEU A 157 -10.66 3.65 -8.21
N HIS A 158 -9.53 4.35 -8.15
CA HIS A 158 -8.24 3.71 -7.91
C HIS A 158 -8.10 3.47 -6.41
N PHE A 159 -8.09 2.20 -6.02
CA PHE A 159 -8.07 1.76 -4.63
C PHE A 159 -6.79 0.98 -4.31
N GLU A 160 -6.05 1.46 -3.32
CA GLU A 160 -4.85 0.80 -2.82
C GLU A 160 -4.99 0.42 -1.34
N VAL A 161 -4.27 -0.62 -0.94
CA VAL A 161 -4.06 -1.02 0.44
C VAL A 161 -2.64 -1.53 0.62
N GLY A 162 -1.98 -1.18 1.73
CA GLY A 162 -0.58 -1.57 1.93
C GLY A 162 0.08 -0.96 3.15
N LEU A 163 1.41 -0.90 3.13
CA LEU A 163 2.26 -0.37 4.19
C LEU A 163 2.96 0.91 3.75
N GLN A 164 3.05 1.90 4.66
CA GLN A 164 3.92 3.06 4.51
C GLN A 164 5.33 2.67 4.97
N LEU A 165 6.36 2.97 4.17
CA LEU A 165 7.74 2.54 4.42
C LEU A 165 8.43 3.36 5.50
N GLY A 166 8.21 4.67 5.52
CA GLY A 166 8.76 5.60 6.49
C GLY A 166 8.10 6.97 6.39
N GLU A 167 8.19 7.78 7.41
CA GLU A 167 7.64 9.14 7.42
C GLU A 167 8.75 10.19 7.37
N VAL A 168 9.56 10.24 8.42
CA VAL A 168 10.69 11.17 8.51
C VAL A 168 11.82 10.76 7.57
N SER A 169 12.11 9.46 7.48
CA SER A 169 13.12 8.93 6.56
C SER A 169 12.78 9.17 5.11
N PHE A 170 11.50 9.04 4.73
CA PHE A 170 11.03 9.36 3.37
C PHE A 170 11.21 10.84 3.03
N SER A 171 10.82 11.74 3.91
CA SER A 171 10.95 13.19 3.67
C SER A 171 12.40 13.58 3.39
N ARG A 172 13.35 13.08 4.19
CA ARG A 172 14.79 13.31 3.99
C ARG A 172 15.31 12.68 2.70
N TRP A 173 14.84 11.46 2.39
CA TRP A 173 15.19 10.79 1.14
C TRP A 173 14.69 11.56 -0.08
N TYR A 174 13.46 12.07 -0.04
CA TYR A 174 12.87 12.83 -1.14
C TYR A 174 13.64 14.13 -1.39
N GLU A 175 13.90 14.91 -0.36
CA GLU A 175 14.68 16.16 -0.45
C GLU A 175 16.08 15.94 -1.04
N LYS A 176 16.72 14.80 -0.74
CA LYS A 176 18.03 14.44 -1.29
C LYS A 176 17.95 13.95 -2.73
N SER A 177 16.89 13.24 -3.10
CA SER A 177 16.77 12.50 -4.37
C SER A 177 16.17 13.33 -5.49
N PHE A 178 15.48 14.43 -5.18
CA PHE A 178 14.81 15.28 -6.14
C PHE A 178 15.31 16.75 -6.06
N PRO A 179 15.35 17.47 -7.20
CA PRO A 179 15.75 18.88 -7.20
C PRO A 179 14.79 19.75 -6.38
N PRO A 180 15.24 20.88 -5.81
CA PRO A 180 14.39 21.74 -4.95
C PRO A 180 13.12 22.29 -5.60
N HIS A 181 13.05 22.34 -6.94
CA HIS A 181 11.84 22.75 -7.67
C HIS A 181 10.82 21.62 -7.85
N ASP A 182 11.20 20.37 -7.61
CA ASP A 182 10.33 19.21 -7.70
C ASP A 182 9.70 18.94 -6.33
N LYS A 183 8.68 19.71 -6.00
CA LYS A 183 8.02 19.67 -4.69
C LYS A 183 7.23 18.38 -4.50
N ASN A 184 7.43 17.73 -3.36
CA ASN A 184 6.56 16.64 -2.94
C ASN A 184 5.19 17.18 -2.51
N LEU A 185 4.19 17.04 -3.38
CA LEU A 185 2.82 17.48 -3.11
C LEU A 185 1.99 16.45 -2.34
N HIS A 186 2.56 15.30 -2.01
CA HIS A 186 1.87 14.17 -1.38
C HIS A 186 2.29 13.93 0.07
N ALA A 187 3.16 14.78 0.63
CA ALA A 187 3.79 14.58 1.94
C ALA A 187 4.38 13.14 2.04
N SER A 188 4.24 12.48 3.19
CA SER A 188 4.69 11.08 3.36
C SER A 188 3.78 10.04 2.68
N TRP A 189 2.70 10.48 2.03
CA TRP A 189 1.74 9.61 1.30
C TRP A 189 1.98 9.62 -0.22
N ASN A 190 3.21 9.90 -0.60
CA ASN A 190 3.68 9.75 -1.98
C ASN A 190 3.81 8.26 -2.34
N GLY A 191 3.39 7.88 -3.55
CA GLY A 191 3.44 6.49 -4.01
C GLY A 191 4.82 5.83 -3.95
N LEU A 192 5.92 6.62 -3.94
CA LEU A 192 7.27 6.11 -3.73
C LEU A 192 7.53 5.60 -2.31
N ASN A 193 6.71 6.02 -1.34
CA ASN A 193 6.76 5.63 0.05
C ASN A 193 5.73 4.56 0.41
N LEU A 194 4.95 4.09 -0.56
CA LEU A 194 3.86 3.16 -0.36
C LEU A 194 4.19 1.79 -0.98
N ALA A 195 4.01 0.74 -0.20
CA ALA A 195 4.19 -0.64 -0.62
C ALA A 195 2.85 -1.37 -0.57
N GLY A 196 2.18 -1.45 -1.74
CA GLY A 196 0.86 -2.04 -1.87
C GLY A 196 0.85 -3.57 -1.84
N THR A 197 -0.31 -4.12 -1.46
CA THR A 197 -0.68 -5.53 -1.64
C THR A 197 -1.92 -5.65 -2.52
N ASP A 198 -2.21 -6.86 -3.04
CA ASP A 198 -3.41 -7.07 -3.84
C ASP A 198 -4.66 -6.84 -2.98
N PRO A 199 -5.56 -5.90 -3.34
CA PRO A 199 -6.83 -5.73 -2.63
C PRO A 199 -7.67 -7.01 -2.56
N GLY A 200 -7.53 -7.93 -3.52
CA GLY A 200 -8.19 -9.23 -3.48
C GLY A 200 -7.72 -10.10 -2.32
N ASP A 201 -6.43 -10.11 -2.03
CA ASP A 201 -5.87 -10.81 -0.88
C ASP A 201 -6.32 -10.16 0.43
N PHE A 202 -6.34 -8.83 0.47
CA PHE A 202 -6.85 -8.07 1.61
C PHE A 202 -8.31 -8.41 1.93
N PHE A 203 -9.21 -8.31 0.95
CA PHE A 203 -10.63 -8.60 1.18
C PHE A 203 -10.89 -10.08 1.52
N ARG A 204 -10.14 -11.00 0.94
CA ARG A 204 -10.25 -12.43 1.26
C ARG A 204 -9.91 -12.71 2.72
N GLU A 205 -8.80 -12.18 3.24
CA GLU A 205 -8.41 -12.39 4.64
C GLU A 205 -9.34 -11.66 5.61
N ALA A 206 -9.78 -10.45 5.25
CA ALA A 206 -10.69 -9.67 6.08
C ALA A 206 -12.08 -10.31 6.26
N ARG A 207 -12.59 -11.02 5.24
CA ARG A 207 -13.87 -11.78 5.33
C ARG A 207 -13.84 -12.88 6.38
N ASN A 208 -12.66 -13.43 6.69
CA ASN A 208 -12.50 -14.46 7.72
C ASN A 208 -12.63 -13.90 9.15
N GLN A 209 -12.78 -12.59 9.31
CA GLN A 209 -12.99 -11.88 10.58
C GLN A 209 -11.94 -12.17 11.67
N HIS A 210 -10.71 -12.52 11.26
CA HIS A 210 -9.60 -12.66 12.20
C HIS A 210 -9.16 -11.29 12.72
N SER A 211 -8.87 -11.21 14.01
CA SER A 211 -8.39 -9.98 14.65
C SER A 211 -7.04 -9.49 14.11
N ASP A 212 -6.29 -10.37 13.44
CA ASP A 212 -4.97 -10.18 12.86
C ASP A 212 -4.99 -10.33 11.32
N PHE A 213 -6.13 -10.05 10.67
CA PHE A 213 -6.33 -10.36 9.25
C PHE A 213 -5.26 -9.72 8.34
N PHE A 214 -4.78 -8.52 8.65
CA PHE A 214 -3.76 -7.88 7.81
C PHE A 214 -2.40 -8.58 7.93
N LEU A 215 -2.06 -9.07 9.13
CA LEU A 215 -0.86 -9.90 9.30
C LEU A 215 -0.97 -11.18 8.45
N ARG A 216 -2.16 -11.79 8.37
CA ARG A 216 -2.41 -12.95 7.50
C ARG A 216 -2.28 -12.62 6.02
N VAL A 217 -2.69 -11.43 5.59
CA VAL A 217 -2.41 -10.95 4.22
C VAL A 217 -0.90 -10.99 3.94
N LEU A 218 -0.08 -10.47 4.86
CA LEU A 218 1.37 -10.48 4.72
C LEU A 218 1.95 -11.91 4.72
N ASP A 219 1.49 -12.76 5.63
CA ASP A 219 1.98 -14.14 5.77
C ASP A 219 1.63 -14.99 4.54
N ASN A 220 0.41 -14.85 4.02
CA ASN A 220 -0.07 -15.59 2.85
C ASN A 220 0.47 -15.04 1.52
N THR A 221 0.97 -13.80 1.48
CA THR A 221 1.65 -13.26 0.30
C THR A 221 2.99 -13.98 0.10
N PRO A 222 3.27 -14.57 -1.07
CA PRO A 222 4.52 -15.29 -1.31
C PRO A 222 5.76 -14.40 -1.14
N THR A 223 6.80 -14.95 -0.50
CA THR A 223 8.13 -14.31 -0.47
C THR A 223 8.85 -14.57 -1.80
N ALA A 224 9.28 -13.49 -2.45
CA ALA A 224 10.00 -13.56 -3.71
C ALA A 224 11.52 -13.57 -3.51
N PHE A 225 12.02 -12.81 -2.54
CA PHE A 225 13.42 -12.74 -2.17
C PHE A 225 13.59 -12.19 -0.75
N SER A 226 14.77 -12.32 -0.20
CA SER A 226 15.15 -11.64 1.04
C SER A 226 16.36 -10.74 0.82
N VAL A 227 16.49 -9.74 1.69
CA VAL A 227 17.63 -8.81 1.67
C VAL A 227 18.19 -8.72 3.08
N THR A 228 19.49 -8.86 3.19
CA THR A 228 20.22 -8.68 4.43
C THR A 228 20.94 -7.32 4.39
N VAL A 229 20.76 -6.49 5.44
CA VAL A 229 21.19 -5.08 5.49
C VAL A 229 21.99 -4.81 6.78
N PRO A 230 23.25 -4.29 6.72
CA PRO A 230 24.09 -4.02 7.88
C PRO A 230 23.77 -2.65 8.51
N VAL A 231 22.57 -2.51 9.06
CA VAL A 231 22.10 -1.28 9.70
C VAL A 231 21.52 -1.61 11.07
N SER A 232 22.09 -1.04 12.14
CA SER A 232 21.64 -1.26 13.52
C SER A 232 20.34 -0.53 13.88
N ARG A 233 19.95 0.49 13.10
CA ARG A 233 18.74 1.27 13.37
C ARG A 233 17.47 0.42 13.22
N VAL A 234 16.56 0.52 14.20
CA VAL A 234 15.21 -0.03 14.08
C VAL A 234 14.39 0.84 13.11
N PRO A 235 13.87 0.29 12.01
CA PRO A 235 13.10 1.04 11.03
C PRO A 235 11.81 1.66 11.60
N GLU A 236 11.38 2.81 11.05
CA GLU A 236 10.12 3.47 11.45
C GLU A 236 8.91 2.54 11.24
N ILE A 237 8.87 1.83 10.11
CA ILE A 237 7.81 0.88 9.79
C ILE A 237 7.69 -0.24 10.83
N VAL A 238 8.80 -0.72 11.39
CA VAL A 238 8.80 -1.77 12.44
C VAL A 238 8.31 -1.20 13.77
N LYS A 239 8.69 0.04 14.11
CA LYS A 239 8.20 0.71 15.32
C LYS A 239 6.68 0.94 15.26
N LYS A 240 6.17 1.32 14.09
CA LYS A 240 4.75 1.57 13.83
C LYS A 240 3.94 0.27 13.73
N SER A 241 4.57 -0.80 13.25
CA SER A 241 3.98 -2.12 12.99
C SER A 241 4.84 -3.24 13.57
N PRO A 242 4.84 -3.44 14.91
CA PRO A 242 5.67 -4.48 15.55
C PRO A 242 5.38 -5.91 15.08
N GLY A 243 4.18 -6.17 14.54
CA GLY A 243 3.82 -7.45 13.94
C GLY A 243 4.61 -7.82 12.67
N LEU A 244 5.38 -6.89 12.12
CA LEU A 244 6.34 -7.18 11.05
C LEU A 244 7.60 -7.92 11.57
N LEU A 245 7.87 -7.92 12.87
CA LEU A 245 8.94 -8.73 13.43
C LEU A 245 8.59 -10.21 13.38
N LEU A 246 9.53 -11.04 12.94
CA LEU A 246 9.32 -12.50 12.93
C LEU A 246 9.20 -13.07 14.34
N LYS A 247 9.94 -12.49 15.29
CA LYS A 247 9.86 -12.78 16.73
C LYS A 247 9.85 -11.46 17.50
N ALA A 248 8.97 -11.36 18.48
CA ALA A 248 8.97 -10.25 19.42
C ALA A 248 10.22 -10.37 20.32
N GLU A 249 11.01 -9.32 20.38
CA GLU A 249 12.17 -9.22 21.27
C GLU A 249 12.05 -7.96 22.11
N GLU A 250 12.27 -8.07 23.42
CA GLU A 250 12.08 -6.96 24.36
C GLU A 250 13.14 -5.85 24.20
N ASN A 251 14.36 -6.20 23.75
CA ASN A 251 15.46 -5.25 23.56
C ASN A 251 16.03 -5.39 22.13
N LEU A 252 15.55 -4.58 21.20
CA LEU A 252 16.02 -4.56 19.82
C LEU A 252 17.29 -3.71 19.69
N ASN A 253 18.46 -4.36 19.85
CA ASN A 253 19.76 -3.79 19.48
C ASN A 253 20.41 -4.63 18.36
N PRO A 254 19.81 -4.72 17.18
CA PRO A 254 20.38 -5.50 16.10
C PRO A 254 21.60 -4.80 15.52
N ILE A 255 22.49 -5.58 14.93
CA ILE A 255 23.61 -5.08 14.11
C ILE A 255 23.24 -5.05 12.62
N GLY A 256 22.14 -5.70 12.25
CA GLY A 256 21.58 -5.70 10.91
C GLY A 256 20.19 -6.29 10.86
N TRP A 257 19.63 -6.37 9.65
CA TRP A 257 18.28 -6.85 9.39
C TRP A 257 18.25 -7.77 8.17
N LYS A 258 17.50 -8.86 8.27
CA LYS A 258 17.04 -9.61 7.11
C LYS A 258 15.57 -9.29 6.87
N ILE A 259 15.24 -8.86 5.65
CA ILE A 259 13.88 -8.44 5.27
C ILE A 259 13.37 -9.40 4.21
N LEU A 260 12.16 -9.91 4.40
CA LEU A 260 11.47 -10.74 3.42
C LEU A 260 10.57 -9.85 2.56
N PHE A 261 10.76 -9.90 1.24
CA PHE A 261 9.99 -9.13 0.28
C PHE A 261 9.05 -9.99 -0.56
N SER A 262 7.87 -9.47 -0.86
CA SER A 262 7.01 -10.00 -1.92
C SER A 262 7.57 -9.64 -3.31
N TRP A 263 6.99 -10.24 -4.34
CA TRP A 263 7.29 -9.91 -5.74
C TRP A 263 6.94 -8.46 -6.12
N SER A 264 6.01 -7.82 -5.41
CA SER A 264 5.62 -6.43 -5.63
C SER A 264 6.52 -5.42 -4.89
N GLY A 265 7.46 -5.89 -4.08
CA GLY A 265 8.34 -5.04 -3.28
C GLY A 265 7.75 -4.68 -1.90
N LEU A 266 6.67 -5.35 -1.47
CA LEU A 266 6.13 -5.20 -0.12
C LEU A 266 7.06 -5.87 0.90
N PRO A 267 7.60 -5.15 1.91
CA PRO A 267 8.34 -5.75 3.00
C PRO A 267 7.37 -6.46 3.95
N LYS A 268 7.50 -7.79 4.06
CA LYS A 268 6.55 -8.64 4.79
C LYS A 268 6.95 -8.91 6.22
N LYS A 269 8.24 -9.16 6.43
CA LYS A 269 8.82 -9.51 7.74
C LYS A 269 10.20 -8.93 7.86
N PHE A 270 10.53 -8.57 9.09
CA PHE A 270 11.83 -8.10 9.53
C PHE A 270 12.39 -9.06 10.56
N ILE A 271 13.62 -9.52 10.36
CA ILE A 271 14.33 -10.43 11.23
C ILE A 271 15.57 -9.70 11.71
N PRO A 272 15.68 -9.37 13.02
CA PRO A 272 16.87 -8.74 13.55
C PRO A 272 18.06 -9.71 13.54
N ILE A 273 19.25 -9.19 13.27
CA ILE A 273 20.50 -9.94 13.25
C ILE A 273 21.38 -9.40 14.37
N PHE A 274 21.88 -10.30 15.25
CA PHE A 274 22.68 -9.95 16.43
C PHE A 274 24.12 -10.45 16.37
N ASP A 275 24.42 -11.37 15.47
CA ASP A 275 25.77 -11.90 15.25
C ASP A 275 26.12 -11.86 13.76
N LEU A 276 27.30 -11.32 13.45
CA LEU A 276 27.77 -11.13 12.08
C LEU A 276 29.15 -11.71 11.91
N LYS A 277 29.19 -12.95 11.47
CA LYS A 277 30.36 -13.46 10.78
C LYS A 277 30.18 -13.12 9.29
N ASP A 278 30.98 -12.20 8.76
CA ASP A 278 31.08 -11.84 7.34
C ASP A 278 29.93 -10.96 6.76
N PHE A 279 29.53 -9.91 7.48
CA PHE A 279 28.42 -9.04 7.06
C PHE A 279 28.79 -7.56 7.01
N ASP A 280 29.33 -7.15 5.87
CA ASP A 280 29.81 -5.79 5.59
C ASP A 280 29.03 -5.07 4.49
N SER A 281 28.14 -5.78 3.79
CA SER A 281 27.44 -5.25 2.61
C SER A 281 26.00 -5.77 2.51
N VAL A 282 25.17 -5.06 1.74
CA VAL A 282 23.80 -5.50 1.45
C VAL A 282 23.81 -6.70 0.52
N LYS A 283 23.08 -7.76 0.88
CA LYS A 283 23.00 -9.02 0.10
C LYS A 283 21.56 -9.36 -0.25
N VAL A 284 21.33 -9.71 -1.54
CA VAL A 284 20.06 -10.29 -1.99
C VAL A 284 20.19 -11.81 -1.90
N GLU A 285 19.22 -12.44 -1.23
CA GLU A 285 19.26 -13.87 -0.91
C GLU A 285 17.90 -14.54 -1.13
N ASN A 286 17.86 -15.86 -1.14
CA ASN A 286 16.63 -16.66 -1.17
C ASN A 286 15.67 -16.26 -2.29
N VAL A 287 16.22 -16.02 -3.48
CA VAL A 287 15.44 -15.61 -4.64
C VAL A 287 14.60 -16.77 -5.16
N SER A 288 13.29 -16.57 -5.23
CA SER A 288 12.36 -17.55 -5.79
C SER A 288 12.13 -17.30 -7.28
N GLU A 289 12.66 -18.14 -8.16
CA GLU A 289 12.48 -18.02 -9.61
C GLU A 289 11.00 -18.00 -10.03
N LYS A 290 10.13 -18.65 -9.28
CA LYS A 290 8.69 -18.65 -9.50
C LYS A 290 8.07 -17.23 -9.45
N TYR A 291 8.63 -16.32 -8.67
CA TYR A 291 8.09 -14.99 -8.44
C TYR A 291 8.94 -13.86 -9.00
N ILE A 292 10.18 -14.11 -9.36
CA ILE A 292 11.17 -13.11 -9.72
C ILE A 292 10.80 -12.31 -10.98
N HIS A 293 10.18 -12.94 -11.98
CA HIS A 293 9.79 -12.28 -13.23
C HIS A 293 8.80 -11.12 -12.98
N LYS A 294 8.00 -11.19 -11.91
CA LYS A 294 7.09 -10.13 -11.48
C LYS A 294 7.85 -9.01 -10.77
N SER A 295 8.88 -9.32 -9.98
CA SER A 295 9.72 -8.33 -9.30
C SER A 295 10.58 -7.53 -10.26
N VAL A 296 11.04 -8.11 -11.35
CA VAL A 296 11.89 -7.45 -12.35
C VAL A 296 11.23 -6.20 -12.93
N SER A 297 9.92 -6.25 -13.19
CA SER A 297 9.18 -5.10 -13.71
C SER A 297 9.08 -3.92 -12.75
N ARG A 298 9.35 -4.15 -11.44
CA ARG A 298 9.49 -3.08 -10.43
C ARG A 298 10.94 -2.59 -10.28
N GLY A 299 11.92 -3.24 -10.92
CA GLY A 299 13.34 -2.93 -10.72
C GLY A 299 13.81 -3.14 -9.27
N MET A 300 13.20 -4.10 -8.54
CA MET A 300 13.59 -4.44 -7.18
C MET A 300 14.94 -5.15 -7.16
N ILE A 301 15.10 -6.18 -7.97
CA ILE A 301 16.35 -6.93 -8.09
C ILE A 301 16.78 -7.02 -9.55
N VAL A 302 18.08 -7.15 -9.78
CA VAL A 302 18.69 -7.29 -11.10
C VAL A 302 19.54 -8.56 -11.13
N TYR A 303 19.56 -9.25 -12.28
CA TYR A 303 20.43 -10.40 -12.52
C TYR A 303 21.58 -10.02 -13.43
N LYS A 304 22.82 -10.12 -12.94
CA LYS A 304 24.03 -9.85 -13.72
C LYS A 304 25.11 -10.86 -13.37
N ASN A 305 25.80 -11.38 -14.37
CA ASN A 305 26.96 -12.29 -14.20
C ASN A 305 26.67 -13.49 -13.27
N GLY A 306 25.47 -14.09 -13.38
CA GLY A 306 25.11 -15.25 -12.57
C GLY A 306 24.63 -14.94 -11.15
N VAL A 307 24.54 -13.67 -10.76
CA VAL A 307 24.19 -13.25 -9.38
C VAL A 307 23.03 -12.26 -9.39
N TYR A 308 22.14 -12.40 -8.41
CA TYR A 308 21.11 -11.43 -8.13
C TYR A 308 21.65 -10.31 -7.25
N GLY A 309 21.41 -9.08 -7.66
CA GLY A 309 21.81 -7.88 -6.95
C GLY A 309 20.65 -6.90 -6.74
N ILE A 310 20.96 -5.82 -6.04
CA ILE A 310 20.00 -4.76 -5.74
C ILE A 310 19.68 -3.98 -7.00
N GLY A 311 18.38 -3.84 -7.32
CA GLY A 311 17.89 -2.92 -8.34
C GLY A 311 17.64 -1.53 -7.76
N LYS A 312 17.48 -0.53 -8.66
CA LYS A 312 17.28 0.87 -8.26
C LYS A 312 16.11 1.06 -7.28
N ASN A 313 14.98 0.42 -7.54
CA ASN A 313 13.81 0.59 -6.69
C ASN A 313 13.97 -0.08 -5.32
N LEU A 314 14.72 -1.20 -5.23
CA LEU A 314 15.06 -1.80 -3.94
C LEU A 314 16.03 -0.90 -3.16
N ALA A 315 17.05 -0.33 -3.80
CA ALA A 315 17.94 0.63 -3.15
C ALA A 315 17.16 1.79 -2.54
N ASN A 316 16.28 2.44 -3.34
CA ASN A 316 15.40 3.50 -2.86
C ASN A 316 14.51 3.04 -1.68
N THR A 317 13.91 1.85 -1.78
CA THR A 317 13.07 1.27 -0.72
C THR A 317 13.86 1.09 0.58
N LEU A 318 15.08 0.56 0.51
CA LEU A 318 15.94 0.37 1.68
C LEU A 318 16.40 1.71 2.26
N GLU A 319 16.77 2.69 1.41
CA GLU A 319 17.08 4.05 1.87
C GLU A 319 15.93 4.70 2.61
N ILE A 320 14.68 4.53 2.13
CA ILE A 320 13.49 5.03 2.80
C ILE A 320 13.26 4.30 4.13
N ILE A 321 13.34 2.96 4.15
CA ILE A 321 13.11 2.16 5.36
C ILE A 321 14.11 2.51 6.46
N PHE A 322 15.39 2.64 6.13
CA PHE A 322 16.47 2.81 7.10
C PHE A 322 16.93 4.27 7.28
N GLY A 323 16.62 5.16 6.34
CA GLY A 323 17.07 6.55 6.36
C GLY A 323 18.58 6.71 6.17
N VAL A 324 19.22 5.76 5.48
CA VAL A 324 20.66 5.75 5.15
C VAL A 324 20.85 5.38 3.69
N SER A 325 21.94 5.84 3.06
CA SER A 325 22.26 5.49 1.66
C SER A 325 22.91 4.10 1.57
N PHE A 326 22.65 3.40 0.48
CA PHE A 326 23.19 2.09 0.15
C PHE A 326 23.96 2.11 -1.17
#